data_92013c8a5d20d6db04da35c6a6f3db31
#
_entry.id   92013c8a5d20d6db04da35c6a6f3db31
#
_cell.length_a   1.000
_cell.length_b   1.000
_cell.length_c   1.000
_cell.angle_alpha   90.00
_cell.angle_beta   90.00
_cell.angle_gamma   90.00
#
_symmetry.space_group_name_H-M   'P 1'
#
loop_
_entity.id
_entity.type
_entity.pdbx_description
1 polymer ?
#
loop_
_entity_poly.entity_id
_entity_poly.type
_entity_poly.pdbx_seq_one_letter_code
_entity_poly.pdbx_strand_id
1 'polypeptide(L)'
;MFTQMKDHLAKQLAEIKANGLYKVERTIITPQSSAIRIAERSGKVLNFCANNYLGLSDNPRLISAAKKAMDSHGFGMSSVRFICGAQDLHRELEKAIARYFHTEDTILYAACFDANGGVFEPLFTEEDAIISDALNHASIIDGVRLCKAKRYRYANADMEELERCLLEAQAQRFRIIVTDGVFSMDGNVAPMDKICDLAEKYNALVMVDECHSAGVVGPKGRGVSELYNLYGRIDIHTGTLGKAFGGAIGGFTTGRKEIIDMLRQRSRPYLFSNSLPPAVVGAGIEVFKMLDESDELHTRLMENVTYFRDKMLAAGFDIKPTQSAICAVMLYDAKLSQSFAAQMLDEGLYVTGFYYPVVPQGQARIRVQLSAAHKKEELDACIKAFIKVGKNLGVLK
;
A
#
# COMPACT_ATOMS: atom_id res chain seq x y z
N MET A 1 10.46 -39.22 4.96
CA MET A 1 10.85 -37.80 5.08
C MET A 1 9.64 -36.90 5.34
N PHE A 2 8.56 -36.94 4.55
CA PHE A 2 7.42 -36.05 4.78
C PHE A 2 6.70 -36.32 6.13
N THR A 3 6.65 -37.56 6.65
CA THR A 3 6.02 -37.85 7.92
C THR A 3 6.62 -37.07 9.08
N GLN A 4 7.96 -37.00 9.17
CA GLN A 4 8.65 -36.20 10.22
C GLN A 4 8.37 -34.69 10.05
N MET A 5 8.39 -34.20 8.81
CA MET A 5 8.07 -32.79 8.51
C MET A 5 6.60 -32.49 8.81
N LYS A 6 5.66 -33.41 8.52
CA LYS A 6 4.24 -33.30 8.83
C LYS A 6 4.02 -33.08 10.32
N ASP A 7 4.65 -33.91 11.17
CA ASP A 7 4.51 -33.81 12.62
C ASP A 7 5.08 -32.49 13.16
N HIS A 8 6.23 -32.07 12.62
CA HIS A 8 6.82 -30.75 12.95
C HIS A 8 5.89 -29.61 12.58
N LEU A 9 5.36 -29.58 11.34
CA LEU A 9 4.46 -28.53 10.88
C LEU A 9 3.14 -28.54 11.67
N ALA A 10 2.58 -29.73 11.99
CA ALA A 10 1.37 -29.86 12.80
C ALA A 10 1.55 -29.23 14.19
N LYS A 11 2.72 -29.46 14.83
CA LYS A 11 3.06 -28.83 16.10
C LYS A 11 3.14 -27.31 16.01
N GLN A 12 3.84 -26.78 15.00
CA GLN A 12 3.93 -25.32 14.78
C GLN A 12 2.56 -24.69 14.52
N LEU A 13 1.70 -25.33 13.71
CA LEU A 13 0.34 -24.85 13.44
C LEU A 13 -0.53 -24.87 14.70
N ALA A 14 -0.37 -25.90 15.58
CA ALA A 14 -1.06 -25.95 16.85
C ALA A 14 -0.62 -24.81 17.79
N GLU A 15 0.69 -24.52 17.84
CA GLU A 15 1.24 -23.38 18.61
C GLU A 15 0.72 -22.05 18.08
N ILE A 16 0.67 -21.83 16.74
CA ILE A 16 0.10 -20.65 16.12
C ILE A 16 -1.38 -20.47 16.53
N LYS A 17 -2.18 -21.56 16.52
CA LYS A 17 -3.58 -21.53 16.95
C LYS A 17 -3.72 -21.24 18.45
N ALA A 18 -2.93 -21.89 19.28
CA ALA A 18 -2.97 -21.72 20.75
C ALA A 18 -2.64 -20.27 21.16
N ASN A 19 -1.72 -19.62 20.40
CA ASN A 19 -1.35 -18.23 20.62
C ASN A 19 -2.33 -17.22 19.96
N GLY A 20 -3.43 -17.68 19.34
CA GLY A 20 -4.40 -16.80 18.66
C GLY A 20 -3.85 -16.11 17.40
N LEU A 21 -2.76 -16.62 16.80
CA LEU A 21 -2.10 -16.02 15.64
C LEU A 21 -2.53 -16.66 14.31
N TYR A 22 -3.41 -17.66 14.38
CA TYR A 22 -3.88 -18.36 13.17
C TYR A 22 -4.81 -17.46 12.34
N LYS A 23 -4.43 -17.25 11.08
CA LYS A 23 -5.19 -16.42 10.14
C LYS A 23 -6.24 -17.25 9.44
N VAL A 24 -7.49 -16.77 9.48
CA VAL A 24 -8.62 -17.36 8.77
C VAL A 24 -9.05 -16.40 7.65
N GLU A 25 -9.11 -16.90 6.43
CA GLU A 25 -9.63 -16.16 5.27
C GLU A 25 -11.16 -16.27 5.24
N ARG A 26 -11.83 -15.15 5.02
CA ARG A 26 -13.28 -15.09 4.79
C ARG A 26 -13.56 -15.01 3.29
N THR A 27 -14.52 -15.80 2.82
CA THR A 27 -14.84 -15.92 1.40
C THR A 27 -15.85 -14.87 0.97
N ILE A 28 -15.42 -13.86 0.21
CA ILE A 28 -16.30 -12.85 -0.39
C ILE A 28 -16.99 -13.44 -1.61
N ILE A 29 -18.33 -13.32 -1.67
CA ILE A 29 -19.19 -13.90 -2.73
C ILE A 29 -19.89 -12.82 -3.57
N THR A 30 -19.39 -11.60 -3.54
CA THR A 30 -19.84 -10.45 -4.34
C THR A 30 -18.64 -9.73 -4.94
N PRO A 31 -18.81 -8.76 -5.85
CA PRO A 31 -17.75 -7.80 -6.15
C PRO A 31 -17.24 -7.11 -4.89
N GLN A 32 -15.98 -6.66 -4.93
CA GLN A 32 -15.37 -5.87 -3.84
C GLN A 32 -15.93 -4.45 -3.87
N SER A 33 -16.58 -4.05 -2.78
CA SER A 33 -17.23 -2.73 -2.66
C SER A 33 -17.30 -2.29 -1.19
N SER A 34 -17.95 -1.14 -0.90
CA SER A 34 -18.24 -0.69 0.48
C SER A 34 -19.18 -1.63 1.23
N ALA A 35 -20.05 -2.35 0.52
CA ALA A 35 -20.95 -3.37 1.07
C ALA A 35 -20.79 -4.69 0.30
N ILE A 36 -20.42 -5.74 1.00
CA ILE A 36 -20.11 -7.08 0.44
C ILE A 36 -20.96 -8.16 1.10
N ARG A 37 -20.92 -9.38 0.55
CA ARG A 37 -21.42 -10.60 1.20
C ARG A 37 -20.26 -11.57 1.38
N ILE A 38 -20.23 -12.24 2.51
CA ILE A 38 -19.27 -13.31 2.80
C ILE A 38 -20.01 -14.62 2.96
N ALA A 39 -19.38 -15.75 2.58
CA ALA A 39 -20.02 -17.05 2.59
C ALA A 39 -20.41 -17.52 4.01
N GLU A 40 -19.60 -17.12 4.99
CA GLU A 40 -19.71 -17.53 6.39
C GLU A 40 -20.82 -16.80 7.16
N ARG A 41 -21.57 -15.87 6.53
CA ARG A 41 -22.62 -15.08 7.19
C ARG A 41 -23.77 -14.76 6.22
N SER A 42 -24.99 -14.77 6.72
CA SER A 42 -26.17 -14.27 6.01
C SER A 42 -26.19 -12.72 5.97
N GLY A 43 -26.69 -12.16 4.86
CA GLY A 43 -26.84 -10.70 4.69
C GLY A 43 -25.57 -10.01 4.17
N LYS A 44 -25.65 -8.69 4.07
CA LYS A 44 -24.53 -7.81 3.68
C LYS A 44 -23.73 -7.40 4.91
N VAL A 45 -22.45 -7.18 4.72
CA VAL A 45 -21.56 -6.55 5.69
C VAL A 45 -20.92 -5.33 5.06
N LEU A 46 -20.75 -4.24 5.83
CA LEU A 46 -20.02 -3.06 5.39
C LEU A 46 -18.52 -3.31 5.53
N ASN A 47 -17.77 -3.02 4.48
CA ASN A 47 -16.36 -3.34 4.37
C ASN A 47 -15.49 -2.12 4.65
N PHE A 48 -14.81 -2.12 5.80
CA PHE A 48 -13.89 -1.09 6.23
C PHE A 48 -12.44 -1.59 6.34
N CYS A 49 -12.07 -2.66 5.63
CA CYS A 49 -10.72 -3.21 5.63
C CYS A 49 -10.08 -3.32 4.25
N ALA A 50 -10.83 -3.13 3.15
CA ALA A 50 -10.27 -3.14 1.80
C ALA A 50 -9.50 -1.85 1.49
N ASN A 51 -8.37 -1.98 0.77
CA ASN A 51 -7.59 -0.82 0.31
C ASN A 51 -8.21 -0.15 -0.94
N ASN A 52 -9.54 -0.19 -1.07
CA ASN A 52 -10.28 0.36 -2.21
C ASN A 52 -10.57 1.86 -2.01
N TYR A 53 -9.51 2.67 -1.82
CA TYR A 53 -9.61 4.06 -1.39
C TYR A 53 -10.51 4.93 -2.27
N LEU A 54 -10.38 4.83 -3.59
CA LEU A 54 -11.20 5.59 -4.54
C LEU A 54 -12.50 4.87 -4.96
N GLY A 55 -12.77 3.67 -4.40
CA GLY A 55 -14.00 2.93 -4.70
C GLY A 55 -14.07 2.39 -6.12
N LEU A 56 -12.92 2.10 -6.74
CA LEU A 56 -12.84 1.75 -8.17
C LEU A 56 -12.92 0.24 -8.47
N SER A 57 -12.87 -0.64 -7.46
CA SER A 57 -12.74 -2.08 -7.69
C SER A 57 -13.90 -2.72 -8.45
N ASP A 58 -15.12 -2.15 -8.37
CA ASP A 58 -16.31 -2.58 -9.11
C ASP A 58 -16.86 -1.50 -10.06
N ASN A 59 -16.01 -0.52 -10.41
CA ASN A 59 -16.42 0.61 -11.26
C ASN A 59 -16.74 0.14 -12.69
N PRO A 60 -17.94 0.47 -13.24
CA PRO A 60 -18.35 0.04 -14.59
C PRO A 60 -17.42 0.51 -15.71
N ARG A 61 -16.80 1.69 -15.59
CA ARG A 61 -15.86 2.21 -16.61
C ARG A 61 -14.61 1.30 -16.67
N LEU A 62 -14.06 0.91 -15.51
CA LEU A 62 -12.90 0.01 -15.45
C LEU A 62 -13.22 -1.38 -16.00
N ILE A 63 -14.38 -1.93 -15.61
CA ILE A 63 -14.85 -3.24 -16.12
C ILE A 63 -15.01 -3.18 -17.65
N SER A 64 -15.57 -2.10 -18.20
CA SER A 64 -15.73 -1.91 -19.64
C SER A 64 -14.38 -1.81 -20.34
N ALA A 65 -13.43 -1.02 -19.79
CA ALA A 65 -12.09 -0.87 -20.34
C ALA A 65 -11.32 -2.19 -20.33
N ALA A 66 -11.42 -2.98 -19.24
CA ALA A 66 -10.82 -4.32 -19.16
C ALA A 66 -11.36 -5.25 -20.24
N LYS A 67 -12.68 -5.28 -20.46
CA LYS A 67 -13.33 -6.10 -21.52
C LYS A 67 -12.85 -5.68 -22.90
N LYS A 68 -12.83 -4.38 -23.21
CA LYS A 68 -12.35 -3.85 -24.49
C LYS A 68 -10.88 -4.22 -24.74
N ALA A 69 -10.03 -4.17 -23.71
CA ALA A 69 -8.64 -4.59 -23.84
C ALA A 69 -8.50 -6.08 -24.12
N MET A 70 -9.34 -6.93 -23.50
CA MET A 70 -9.38 -8.36 -23.82
C MET A 70 -9.87 -8.62 -25.24
N ASP A 71 -10.89 -7.92 -25.70
CA ASP A 71 -11.44 -8.08 -27.07
C ASP A 71 -10.39 -7.72 -28.12
N SER A 72 -9.56 -6.72 -27.89
CA SER A 72 -8.57 -6.22 -28.86
C SER A 72 -7.19 -6.87 -28.75
N HIS A 73 -6.74 -7.23 -27.52
CA HIS A 73 -5.37 -7.67 -27.23
C HIS A 73 -5.26 -9.06 -26.61
N GLY A 74 -6.39 -9.74 -26.43
CA GLY A 74 -6.45 -11.09 -25.87
C GLY A 74 -6.41 -11.16 -24.33
N PHE A 75 -6.45 -12.38 -23.80
CA PHE A 75 -6.51 -12.63 -22.35
C PHE A 75 -5.17 -12.51 -21.64
N GLY A 76 -4.09 -13.00 -22.24
CA GLY A 76 -2.80 -13.14 -21.56
C GLY A 76 -1.60 -12.96 -22.48
N MET A 77 -0.46 -12.69 -21.89
CA MET A 77 0.76 -12.35 -22.62
C MET A 77 1.63 -13.57 -22.98
N SER A 78 1.54 -14.65 -22.20
CA SER A 78 2.35 -15.89 -22.36
C SER A 78 3.86 -15.64 -22.48
N SER A 79 4.34 -14.49 -22.02
CA SER A 79 5.75 -14.09 -22.14
C SER A 79 6.11 -12.96 -21.18
N VAL A 80 7.41 -12.84 -20.90
CA VAL A 80 8.03 -11.68 -20.24
C VAL A 80 8.21 -10.55 -21.25
N ARG A 81 8.38 -9.31 -20.77
CA ARG A 81 8.37 -8.10 -21.57
C ARG A 81 9.39 -8.06 -22.71
N PHE A 82 10.64 -8.48 -22.48
CA PHE A 82 11.71 -8.33 -23.47
C PHE A 82 11.71 -9.40 -24.57
N ILE A 83 11.03 -10.54 -24.37
CA ILE A 83 10.95 -11.59 -25.40
C ILE A 83 9.84 -11.23 -26.40
N CYS A 84 8.58 -11.39 -26.01
CA CYS A 84 7.42 -11.04 -26.85
C CYS A 84 6.20 -10.60 -26.03
N GLY A 85 6.37 -10.26 -24.74
CA GLY A 85 5.30 -9.89 -23.82
C GLY A 85 5.08 -8.38 -23.70
N ALA A 86 5.43 -7.57 -24.70
CA ALA A 86 5.21 -6.13 -24.68
C ALA A 86 4.19 -5.72 -25.75
N GLN A 87 3.07 -5.15 -25.33
CA GLN A 87 2.06 -4.55 -26.18
C GLN A 87 2.10 -3.02 -26.07
N ASP A 88 1.48 -2.32 -27.01
CA ASP A 88 1.31 -0.87 -27.01
C ASP A 88 0.56 -0.36 -25.76
N LEU A 89 -0.46 -1.09 -25.30
CA LEU A 89 -1.19 -0.78 -24.05
C LEU A 89 -0.24 -0.66 -22.84
N HIS A 90 0.80 -1.50 -22.74
CA HIS A 90 1.77 -1.37 -21.66
C HIS A 90 2.50 -0.02 -21.72
N ARG A 91 2.89 0.41 -22.93
CA ARG A 91 3.56 1.70 -23.13
C ARG A 91 2.63 2.89 -22.85
N GLU A 92 1.35 2.75 -23.18
CA GLU A 92 0.34 3.75 -22.87
C GLU A 92 0.15 3.91 -21.34
N LEU A 93 0.04 2.80 -20.62
CA LEU A 93 -0.06 2.82 -19.14
C LEU A 93 1.21 3.40 -18.51
N GLU A 94 2.42 3.00 -18.97
CA GLU A 94 3.70 3.54 -18.49
C GLU A 94 3.73 5.07 -18.63
N LYS A 95 3.31 5.59 -19.78
CA LYS A 95 3.22 7.05 -20.03
C LYS A 95 2.17 7.73 -19.16
N ALA A 96 1.03 7.09 -18.93
CA ALA A 96 -0.03 7.65 -18.08
C ALA A 96 0.45 7.77 -16.62
N ILE A 97 1.15 6.77 -16.10
CA ILE A 97 1.73 6.80 -14.77
C ILE A 97 2.82 7.89 -14.65
N ALA A 98 3.75 7.95 -15.63
CA ALA A 98 4.80 8.97 -15.63
C ALA A 98 4.21 10.40 -15.61
N ARG A 99 3.16 10.66 -16.42
CA ARG A 99 2.46 11.96 -16.39
C ARG A 99 1.83 12.26 -15.04
N TYR A 100 1.17 11.26 -14.43
CA TYR A 100 0.50 11.42 -13.14
C TYR A 100 1.48 11.82 -12.03
N PHE A 101 2.68 11.20 -11.99
CA PHE A 101 3.71 11.47 -11.00
C PHE A 101 4.68 12.60 -11.39
N HIS A 102 4.54 13.17 -12.59
CA HIS A 102 5.48 14.16 -13.15
C HIS A 102 6.93 13.63 -13.21
N THR A 103 7.10 12.38 -13.61
CA THR A 103 8.38 11.68 -13.77
C THR A 103 8.72 11.49 -15.26
N GLU A 104 9.95 11.04 -15.52
CA GLU A 104 10.46 10.94 -16.90
C GLU A 104 10.02 9.63 -17.58
N ASP A 105 9.96 8.52 -16.86
CA ASP A 105 9.58 7.21 -17.40
C ASP A 105 9.06 6.26 -16.31
N THR A 106 8.47 5.14 -16.74
CA THR A 106 7.85 4.13 -15.86
C THR A 106 8.11 2.72 -16.38
N ILE A 107 8.27 1.78 -15.44
CA ILE A 107 8.35 0.33 -15.71
C ILE A 107 7.27 -0.39 -14.89
N LEU A 108 6.58 -1.39 -15.52
CA LEU A 108 5.51 -2.15 -14.91
C LEU A 108 5.98 -3.49 -14.37
N TYR A 109 5.43 -3.93 -13.25
CA TYR A 109 5.66 -5.20 -12.58
C TYR A 109 4.34 -5.92 -12.28
N ALA A 110 4.39 -7.22 -11.96
CA ALA A 110 3.22 -7.98 -11.55
C ALA A 110 2.58 -7.45 -10.25
N ALA A 111 3.38 -6.95 -9.33
CA ALA A 111 2.95 -6.30 -8.09
C ALA A 111 3.97 -5.25 -7.63
N CYS A 112 3.59 -4.35 -6.72
CA CYS A 112 4.55 -3.43 -6.09
C CYS A 112 5.56 -4.18 -5.20
N PHE A 113 5.21 -5.37 -4.70
CA PHE A 113 6.17 -6.22 -4.01
C PHE A 113 7.37 -6.54 -4.91
N ASP A 114 7.11 -6.86 -6.19
CA ASP A 114 8.12 -7.11 -7.21
C ASP A 114 8.87 -5.83 -7.61
N ALA A 115 8.15 -4.69 -7.70
CA ALA A 115 8.75 -3.40 -7.98
C ALA A 115 9.78 -3.03 -6.90
N ASN A 116 9.40 -3.09 -5.63
CA ASN A 116 10.30 -2.82 -4.50
C ASN A 116 11.47 -3.82 -4.43
N GLY A 117 11.19 -5.11 -4.63
CA GLY A 117 12.23 -6.15 -4.67
C GLY A 117 13.19 -6.00 -5.84
N GLY A 118 12.75 -5.38 -6.92
CA GLY A 118 13.49 -5.23 -8.18
C GLY A 118 14.32 -3.97 -8.32
N VAL A 119 14.32 -3.04 -7.35
CA VAL A 119 15.03 -1.75 -7.45
C VAL A 119 16.49 -1.86 -7.04
N PHE A 120 16.79 -2.51 -5.92
CA PHE A 120 18.07 -2.32 -5.23
C PHE A 120 19.23 -3.08 -5.88
N GLU A 121 19.08 -4.38 -6.17
CA GLU A 121 20.15 -5.20 -6.77
C GLU A 121 20.65 -4.68 -8.14
N PRO A 122 19.78 -4.18 -9.04
CA PRO A 122 20.22 -3.61 -10.32
C PRO A 122 21.00 -2.30 -10.22
N LEU A 123 20.77 -1.52 -9.18
CA LEU A 123 21.27 -0.14 -9.06
C LEU A 123 22.45 0.00 -8.09
N PHE A 124 22.55 -0.88 -7.07
CA PHE A 124 23.49 -0.71 -5.98
C PHE A 124 24.33 -1.97 -5.76
N THR A 125 25.57 -1.74 -5.34
CA THR A 125 26.57 -2.78 -5.06
C THR A 125 27.11 -2.66 -3.63
N GLU A 126 28.10 -3.46 -3.25
CA GLU A 126 28.80 -3.37 -1.96
C GLU A 126 29.50 -2.03 -1.69
N GLU A 127 29.73 -1.22 -2.72
CA GLU A 127 30.32 0.12 -2.59
C GLU A 127 29.30 1.19 -2.15
N ASP A 128 28.02 0.86 -2.17
CA ASP A 128 26.92 1.79 -1.99
C ASP A 128 26.21 1.60 -0.63
N ALA A 129 25.32 2.51 -0.27
CA ALA A 129 24.54 2.47 0.96
C ALA A 129 23.03 2.60 0.71
N ILE A 130 22.25 1.81 1.45
CA ILE A 130 20.79 1.93 1.52
C ILE A 130 20.41 2.29 2.95
N ILE A 131 19.69 3.42 3.12
CA ILE A 131 19.27 3.95 4.41
C ILE A 131 17.74 3.85 4.47
N SER A 132 17.23 2.90 5.25
CA SER A 132 15.82 2.48 5.24
C SER A 132 15.11 2.86 6.54
N ASP A 133 13.89 3.41 6.43
CA ASP A 133 12.99 3.57 7.58
C ASP A 133 12.67 2.21 8.21
N ALA A 134 12.58 2.18 9.53
CA ALA A 134 12.39 0.97 10.32
C ALA A 134 11.01 0.31 10.12
N LEU A 135 10.00 1.08 9.71
CA LEU A 135 8.63 0.61 9.49
C LEU A 135 8.26 0.45 8.01
N ASN A 136 9.24 0.52 7.11
CA ASN A 136 9.00 0.26 5.69
C ASN A 136 8.31 -1.08 5.45
N HIS A 137 7.55 -1.15 4.36
CA HIS A 137 6.86 -2.35 3.94
C HIS A 137 7.82 -3.55 3.76
N ALA A 138 7.33 -4.77 4.04
CA ALA A 138 8.12 -6.00 3.95
C ALA A 138 8.83 -6.18 2.60
N SER A 139 8.23 -5.76 1.49
CA SER A 139 8.83 -5.83 0.16
C SER A 139 10.10 -4.98 0.02
N ILE A 140 10.14 -3.81 0.66
CA ILE A 140 11.34 -2.96 0.73
C ILE A 140 12.41 -3.66 1.56
N ILE A 141 12.04 -4.16 2.74
CA ILE A 141 12.96 -4.89 3.63
C ILE A 141 13.58 -6.09 2.91
N ASP A 142 12.77 -6.86 2.20
CA ASP A 142 13.25 -8.04 1.46
C ASP A 142 14.10 -7.66 0.25
N GLY A 143 13.73 -6.62 -0.50
CA GLY A 143 14.54 -6.08 -1.60
C GLY A 143 15.90 -5.58 -1.12
N VAL A 144 15.95 -4.85 0.00
CA VAL A 144 17.20 -4.41 0.64
C VAL A 144 18.04 -5.61 1.10
N ARG A 145 17.41 -6.69 1.59
CA ARG A 145 18.13 -7.92 1.99
C ARG A 145 18.80 -8.64 0.83
N LEU A 146 18.22 -8.60 -0.36
CA LEU A 146 18.78 -9.21 -1.57
C LEU A 146 19.96 -8.41 -2.15
N CYS A 147 20.04 -7.12 -1.85
CA CYS A 147 21.13 -6.26 -2.31
C CYS A 147 22.38 -6.42 -1.43
N LYS A 148 23.58 -6.26 -2.03
CA LYS A 148 24.86 -6.30 -1.33
C LYS A 148 25.28 -4.96 -0.72
N ALA A 149 24.59 -3.87 -1.01
CA ALA A 149 24.87 -2.55 -0.47
C ALA A 149 24.86 -2.54 1.06
N LYS A 150 25.65 -1.66 1.65
CA LYS A 150 25.69 -1.49 3.10
C LYS A 150 24.35 -0.94 3.59
N ARG A 151 23.81 -1.53 4.65
CA ARG A 151 22.47 -1.25 5.15
C ARG A 151 22.53 -0.43 6.40
N TYR A 152 21.77 0.65 6.41
CA TYR A 152 21.52 1.50 7.57
C TYR A 152 20.02 1.53 7.82
N ARG A 153 19.63 1.64 9.08
CA ARG A 153 18.23 1.69 9.48
C ARG A 153 18.05 2.81 10.48
N TYR A 154 17.03 3.62 10.30
CA TYR A 154 16.64 4.67 11.23
C TYR A 154 15.22 4.43 11.76
N ALA A 155 14.92 4.91 12.97
CA ALA A 155 13.60 4.82 13.57
C ALA A 155 12.56 5.57 12.74
N ASN A 156 11.31 5.11 12.77
CA ASN A 156 10.25 5.64 11.91
C ASN A 156 10.13 7.16 12.00
N ALA A 157 10.31 7.82 10.86
CA ALA A 157 10.23 9.27 10.71
C ALA A 157 11.16 10.07 11.63
N ASP A 158 12.24 9.46 12.14
CA ASP A 158 13.24 10.12 12.99
C ASP A 158 14.35 10.74 12.12
N MET A 159 14.29 12.05 11.98
CA MET A 159 15.22 12.79 11.12
C MET A 159 16.64 12.94 11.73
N GLU A 160 16.77 12.88 13.04
CA GLU A 160 18.08 12.92 13.71
C GLU A 160 18.83 11.59 13.48
N GLU A 161 18.13 10.46 13.63
CA GLU A 161 18.71 9.16 13.28
C GLU A 161 18.99 9.02 11.78
N LEU A 162 18.12 9.55 10.91
CA LEU A 162 18.37 9.58 9.47
C LEU A 162 19.65 10.36 9.16
N GLU A 163 19.82 11.54 9.73
CA GLU A 163 21.02 12.35 9.54
C GLU A 163 22.28 11.64 10.04
N ARG A 164 22.23 10.99 11.21
CA ARG A 164 23.32 10.15 11.71
C ARG A 164 23.69 9.04 10.73
N CYS A 165 22.70 8.33 10.18
CA CYS A 165 22.94 7.27 9.19
C CYS A 165 23.59 7.84 7.91
N LEU A 166 23.16 9.01 7.45
CA LEU A 166 23.73 9.68 6.29
C LEU A 166 25.20 10.10 6.53
N LEU A 167 25.53 10.59 7.72
CA LEU A 167 26.92 10.89 8.13
C LEU A 167 27.78 9.63 8.14
N GLU A 168 27.29 8.55 8.72
CA GLU A 168 28.00 7.26 8.75
C GLU A 168 28.22 6.65 7.36
N ALA A 169 27.32 6.96 6.41
CA ALA A 169 27.36 6.45 5.04
C ALA A 169 28.19 7.30 4.07
N GLN A 170 28.91 8.33 4.53
CA GLN A 170 29.66 9.23 3.64
C GLN A 170 30.83 8.58 2.89
N ALA A 171 31.35 7.47 3.39
CA ALA A 171 32.42 6.72 2.73
C ALA A 171 31.92 5.88 1.54
N GLN A 172 30.62 5.61 1.41
CA GLN A 172 30.04 4.85 0.32
C GLN A 172 29.91 5.73 -0.96
N ARG A 173 30.04 5.08 -2.13
CA ARG A 173 29.99 5.73 -3.44
C ARG A 173 28.66 6.46 -3.67
N PHE A 174 27.55 5.73 -3.54
CA PHE A 174 26.20 6.26 -3.63
C PHE A 174 25.38 5.93 -2.37
N ARG A 175 24.43 6.76 -2.05
CA ARG A 175 23.50 6.60 -0.93
C ARG A 175 22.08 6.76 -1.43
N ILE A 176 21.16 5.93 -0.92
CA ILE A 176 19.72 6.10 -1.18
C ILE A 176 18.96 6.04 0.14
N ILE A 177 18.07 7.01 0.35
CA ILE A 177 17.09 7.00 1.43
C ILE A 177 15.82 6.33 0.90
N VAL A 178 15.25 5.40 1.68
CA VAL A 178 14.07 4.63 1.27
C VAL A 178 13.02 4.69 2.36
N THR A 179 11.79 5.08 2.00
CA THR A 179 10.66 5.17 2.92
C THR A 179 9.33 4.86 2.25
N ASP A 180 8.34 4.38 3.02
CA ASP A 180 6.93 4.46 2.62
C ASP A 180 6.49 5.93 2.67
N GLY A 181 5.67 6.37 1.72
CA GLY A 181 5.05 7.71 1.75
C GLY A 181 3.97 7.80 2.83
N VAL A 182 3.16 6.74 2.93
CA VAL A 182 2.19 6.54 4.02
C VAL A 182 2.38 5.14 4.59
N PHE A 183 2.65 5.04 5.88
CA PHE A 183 2.87 3.76 6.55
C PHE A 183 1.55 3.01 6.76
N SER A 184 1.47 1.81 6.22
CA SER A 184 0.23 1.05 6.04
C SER A 184 -0.51 0.69 7.34
N MET A 185 0.19 0.59 8.48
CA MET A 185 -0.39 0.14 9.74
C MET A 185 -0.85 1.29 10.64
N ASP A 186 -0.25 2.46 10.47
CA ASP A 186 -0.49 3.65 11.30
C ASP A 186 -1.23 4.74 10.53
N GLY A 187 -1.02 4.83 9.22
CA GLY A 187 -1.54 5.90 8.38
C GLY A 187 -0.72 7.20 8.44
N ASN A 188 0.34 7.25 9.24
CA ASN A 188 1.21 8.43 9.29
C ASN A 188 1.93 8.64 7.97
N VAL A 189 2.14 9.89 7.62
CA VAL A 189 2.83 10.32 6.40
C VAL A 189 4.29 10.56 6.75
N ALA A 190 5.20 10.10 5.87
CA ALA A 190 6.62 10.39 6.01
C ALA A 190 6.89 11.91 5.86
N PRO A 191 7.79 12.51 6.64
CA PRO A 191 8.18 13.93 6.53
C PRO A 191 9.11 14.13 5.32
N MET A 192 8.53 14.00 4.11
CA MET A 192 9.29 13.94 2.86
C MET A 192 10.03 15.23 2.54
N ASP A 193 9.53 16.39 2.98
CA ASP A 193 10.22 17.67 2.91
C ASP A 193 11.60 17.63 3.60
N LYS A 194 11.61 17.17 4.85
CA LYS A 194 12.85 17.03 5.64
C LYS A 194 13.76 15.92 5.10
N ILE A 195 13.17 14.82 4.62
CA ILE A 195 13.95 13.74 4.00
C ILE A 195 14.66 14.25 2.74
N CYS A 196 13.98 15.01 1.88
CA CYS A 196 14.58 15.59 0.69
C CYS A 196 15.65 16.65 1.03
N ASP A 197 15.44 17.45 2.06
CA ASP A 197 16.44 18.43 2.53
C ASP A 197 17.73 17.74 3.02
N LEU A 198 17.59 16.64 3.77
CA LEU A 198 18.74 15.83 4.19
C LEU A 198 19.39 15.10 3.00
N ALA A 199 18.60 14.60 2.06
CA ALA A 199 19.12 13.96 0.85
C ALA A 199 19.98 14.94 0.03
N GLU A 200 19.53 16.15 -0.18
CA GLU A 200 20.31 17.19 -0.87
C GLU A 200 21.58 17.56 -0.10
N LYS A 201 21.48 17.76 1.23
CA LYS A 201 22.62 18.08 2.10
C LYS A 201 23.74 17.04 2.04
N TYR A 202 23.37 15.75 1.93
CA TYR A 202 24.31 14.62 1.98
C TYR A 202 24.50 13.91 0.64
N ASN A 203 24.02 14.50 -0.46
CA ASN A 203 24.10 13.93 -1.82
C ASN A 203 23.62 12.49 -1.87
N ALA A 204 22.38 12.26 -1.44
CA ALA A 204 21.70 10.97 -1.46
C ALA A 204 20.51 10.99 -2.43
N LEU A 205 20.22 9.84 -3.04
CA LEU A 205 18.98 9.62 -3.79
C LEU A 205 17.81 9.40 -2.82
N VAL A 206 16.59 9.64 -3.31
CA VAL A 206 15.35 9.39 -2.55
C VAL A 206 14.46 8.44 -3.30
N MET A 207 14.02 7.36 -2.62
CA MET A 207 12.97 6.46 -3.08
C MET A 207 11.79 6.49 -2.12
N VAL A 208 10.57 6.58 -2.66
CA VAL A 208 9.34 6.50 -1.89
C VAL A 208 8.39 5.44 -2.44
N ASP A 209 7.80 4.63 -1.55
CA ASP A 209 6.67 3.74 -1.86
C ASP A 209 5.35 4.52 -1.67
N GLU A 210 4.65 4.73 -2.78
CA GLU A 210 3.39 5.49 -2.85
C GLU A 210 2.14 4.60 -2.74
N CYS A 211 2.26 3.34 -2.36
CA CYS A 211 1.14 2.39 -2.36
C CYS A 211 -0.06 2.80 -1.52
N HIS A 212 0.14 3.59 -0.47
CA HIS A 212 -0.91 4.10 0.41
C HIS A 212 -1.07 5.62 0.35
N SER A 213 -0.21 6.32 -0.39
CA SER A 213 -0.22 7.76 -0.56
C SER A 213 -0.81 8.21 -1.89
N ALA A 214 -0.44 7.57 -3.00
CA ALA A 214 -0.99 7.89 -4.31
C ALA A 214 -2.49 7.54 -4.42
N GLY A 215 -3.28 8.47 -4.96
CA GLY A 215 -4.73 8.44 -4.93
C GLY A 215 -5.36 8.93 -3.62
N VAL A 216 -4.55 9.30 -2.61
CA VAL A 216 -5.01 9.55 -1.24
C VAL A 216 -4.54 10.88 -0.69
N VAL A 217 -3.21 11.13 -0.60
CA VAL A 217 -2.67 12.35 -0.01
C VAL A 217 -2.28 13.38 -1.06
N GLY A 218 -2.26 14.64 -0.66
CA GLY A 218 -2.07 15.80 -1.52
C GLY A 218 -3.39 16.42 -1.97
N PRO A 219 -3.38 17.67 -2.45
CA PRO A 219 -4.58 18.41 -2.86
C PRO A 219 -5.46 17.72 -3.90
N LYS A 220 -4.84 16.94 -4.82
CA LYS A 220 -5.53 16.13 -5.85
C LYS A 220 -5.27 14.63 -5.69
N GLY A 221 -4.70 14.21 -4.57
CA GLY A 221 -4.37 12.82 -4.31
C GLY A 221 -3.17 12.28 -5.08
N ARG A 222 -2.24 13.13 -5.55
CA ARG A 222 -1.08 12.68 -6.34
C ARG A 222 0.10 12.20 -5.49
N GLY A 223 -0.13 11.90 -4.20
CA GLY A 223 0.87 11.35 -3.32
C GLY A 223 1.71 12.40 -2.60
N VAL A 224 2.82 11.95 -2.01
CA VAL A 224 3.64 12.81 -1.14
C VAL A 224 4.39 13.91 -1.90
N SER A 225 4.70 13.68 -3.18
CA SER A 225 5.30 14.73 -4.01
C SER A 225 4.40 15.95 -4.16
N GLU A 226 3.09 15.73 -4.33
CA GLU A 226 2.12 16.82 -4.38
C GLU A 226 1.91 17.45 -3.01
N LEU A 227 1.77 16.62 -1.96
CA LEU A 227 1.52 17.08 -0.59
C LEU A 227 2.56 18.08 -0.12
N TYR A 228 3.83 17.84 -0.41
CA TYR A 228 4.96 18.67 0.02
C TYR A 228 5.56 19.53 -1.11
N ASN A 229 4.97 19.52 -2.32
CA ASN A 229 5.51 20.22 -3.50
C ASN A 229 6.97 19.83 -3.81
N LEU A 230 7.24 18.53 -3.91
CA LEU A 230 8.58 17.94 -4.08
C LEU A 230 8.83 17.39 -5.49
N TYR A 231 8.09 17.85 -6.48
CA TYR A 231 8.29 17.42 -7.87
C TYR A 231 9.75 17.62 -8.31
N GLY A 232 10.35 16.53 -8.82
CA GLY A 232 11.74 16.51 -9.25
C GLY A 232 12.79 16.32 -8.15
N ARG A 233 12.41 16.29 -6.86
CA ARG A 233 13.30 16.05 -5.71
C ARG A 233 13.34 14.57 -5.26
N ILE A 234 12.40 13.76 -5.74
CA ILE A 234 12.34 12.31 -5.48
C ILE A 234 12.75 11.60 -6.76
N ASP A 235 13.72 10.68 -6.67
CA ASP A 235 14.31 10.03 -7.83
C ASP A 235 13.55 8.79 -8.28
N ILE A 236 12.93 8.06 -7.32
CA ILE A 236 12.24 6.80 -7.52
C ILE A 236 10.94 6.79 -6.74
N HIS A 237 9.82 6.58 -7.44
CA HIS A 237 8.54 6.24 -6.84
C HIS A 237 8.18 4.81 -7.20
N THR A 238 7.74 4.04 -6.23
CA THR A 238 7.07 2.75 -6.48
C THR A 238 5.61 2.84 -6.12
N GLY A 239 4.77 2.04 -6.73
CA GLY A 239 3.34 2.08 -6.49
C GLY A 239 2.61 0.85 -6.99
N THR A 240 1.31 0.80 -6.73
CA THR A 240 0.46 -0.36 -7.04
C THR A 240 -0.84 0.03 -7.71
N LEU A 241 -1.29 -0.81 -8.65
CA LEU A 241 -2.67 -0.78 -9.17
C LEU A 241 -3.64 -1.51 -8.23
N GLY A 242 -3.12 -2.20 -7.23
CA GLY A 242 -3.89 -3.08 -6.32
C GLY A 242 -4.64 -2.36 -5.19
N LYS A 243 -4.67 -1.02 -5.18
CA LYS A 243 -5.33 -0.23 -4.13
C LYS A 243 -6.16 0.91 -4.73
N ALA A 244 -5.78 2.17 -4.55
CA ALA A 244 -6.51 3.33 -5.08
C ALA A 244 -6.74 3.26 -6.60
N PHE A 245 -5.80 2.71 -7.34
CA PHE A 245 -5.83 2.65 -8.80
C PHE A 245 -6.54 1.42 -9.37
N GLY A 246 -7.69 1.03 -8.80
CA GLY A 246 -8.58 0.03 -9.35
C GLY A 246 -8.65 -1.29 -8.56
N GLY A 247 -7.70 -1.56 -7.66
CA GLY A 247 -7.75 -2.72 -6.76
C GLY A 247 -7.39 -4.07 -7.38
N ALA A 248 -6.84 -4.08 -8.62
CA ALA A 248 -6.38 -5.30 -9.27
C ALA A 248 -4.89 -5.59 -8.96
N ILE A 249 -4.30 -6.57 -9.62
CA ILE A 249 -2.87 -6.80 -9.59
C ILE A 249 -2.14 -5.74 -10.44
N GLY A 250 -0.85 -5.54 -10.19
CA GLY A 250 0.02 -4.65 -10.93
C GLY A 250 0.82 -3.75 -9.99
N GLY A 251 2.09 -3.58 -10.32
CA GLY A 251 3.00 -2.64 -9.66
C GLY A 251 3.78 -1.84 -10.69
N PHE A 252 4.40 -0.78 -10.24
CA PHE A 252 5.25 0.05 -11.10
C PHE A 252 6.37 0.71 -10.30
N THR A 253 7.43 1.03 -11.03
CA THR A 253 8.45 2.01 -10.61
C THR A 253 8.46 3.13 -11.62
N THR A 254 8.43 4.38 -11.15
CA THR A 254 8.49 5.58 -12.01
C THR A 254 9.52 6.57 -11.44
N GLY A 255 10.23 7.27 -12.31
CA GLY A 255 11.32 8.16 -11.88
C GLY A 255 12.21 8.62 -13.02
N ARG A 256 13.51 8.75 -12.72
CA ARG A 256 14.54 9.19 -13.70
C ARG A 256 14.69 8.15 -14.80
N LYS A 257 14.82 8.63 -16.04
CA LYS A 257 14.87 7.77 -17.23
C LYS A 257 15.98 6.73 -17.18
N GLU A 258 17.18 7.11 -16.78
CA GLU A 258 18.35 6.22 -16.71
C GLU A 258 18.16 5.12 -15.67
N ILE A 259 17.48 5.41 -14.55
CA ILE A 259 17.11 4.43 -13.53
C ILE A 259 16.13 3.42 -14.13
N ILE A 260 15.05 3.91 -14.76
CA ILE A 260 14.03 3.05 -15.35
C ILE A 260 14.61 2.18 -16.49
N ASP A 261 15.47 2.74 -17.32
CA ASP A 261 16.14 1.97 -18.37
C ASP A 261 17.06 0.89 -17.78
N MET A 262 17.80 1.17 -16.71
CA MET A 262 18.63 0.18 -16.03
C MET A 262 17.76 -0.93 -15.42
N LEU A 263 16.62 -0.61 -14.81
CA LEU A 263 15.68 -1.60 -14.27
C LEU A 263 15.13 -2.51 -15.39
N ARG A 264 14.84 -1.98 -16.58
CA ARG A 264 14.42 -2.79 -17.74
C ARG A 264 15.49 -3.80 -18.16
N GLN A 265 16.77 -3.48 -17.97
CA GLN A 265 17.88 -4.35 -18.35
C GLN A 265 18.23 -5.40 -17.29
N ARG A 266 18.04 -5.11 -15.99
CA ARG A 266 18.60 -5.90 -14.90
C ARG A 266 17.64 -6.30 -13.80
N SER A 267 16.45 -5.71 -13.71
CA SER A 267 15.50 -6.03 -12.65
C SER A 267 14.94 -7.45 -12.85
N ARG A 268 15.35 -8.38 -12.01
CA ARG A 268 14.98 -9.80 -12.12
C ARG A 268 13.46 -10.04 -12.08
N PRO A 269 12.67 -9.39 -11.18
CA PRO A 269 11.22 -9.53 -11.19
C PRO A 269 10.58 -9.08 -12.52
N TYR A 270 11.15 -8.08 -13.19
CA TYR A 270 10.69 -7.66 -14.51
C TYR A 270 11.12 -8.61 -15.63
N LEU A 271 12.37 -9.06 -15.61
CA LEU A 271 12.92 -9.90 -16.67
C LEU A 271 12.34 -11.32 -16.68
N PHE A 272 11.95 -11.85 -15.52
CA PHE A 272 11.60 -13.26 -15.38
C PHE A 272 10.14 -13.52 -14.93
N SER A 273 9.36 -12.47 -14.68
CA SER A 273 7.92 -12.59 -14.46
C SER A 273 7.12 -12.28 -15.71
N ASN A 274 6.00 -12.97 -15.89
CA ASN A 274 5.07 -12.71 -16.98
C ASN A 274 4.57 -11.26 -16.96
N SER A 275 4.27 -10.70 -18.13
CA SER A 275 3.75 -9.34 -18.28
C SER A 275 2.33 -9.22 -17.73
N LEU A 276 1.93 -8.03 -17.32
CA LEU A 276 0.54 -7.74 -16.93
C LEU A 276 -0.42 -8.07 -18.07
N PRO A 277 -1.56 -8.71 -17.80
CA PRO A 277 -2.53 -9.04 -18.84
C PRO A 277 -3.27 -7.78 -19.34
N PRO A 278 -3.72 -7.80 -20.62
CA PRO A 278 -4.40 -6.67 -21.26
C PRO A 278 -5.56 -6.09 -20.46
N ALA A 279 -6.36 -6.94 -19.80
CA ALA A 279 -7.49 -6.52 -18.97
C ALA A 279 -7.08 -5.56 -17.85
N VAL A 280 -5.99 -5.88 -17.15
CA VAL A 280 -5.46 -5.05 -16.05
C VAL A 280 -4.86 -3.76 -16.60
N VAL A 281 -4.12 -3.85 -17.71
CA VAL A 281 -3.48 -2.69 -18.34
C VAL A 281 -4.52 -1.70 -18.87
N GLY A 282 -5.56 -2.21 -19.57
CA GLY A 282 -6.63 -1.36 -20.10
C GLY A 282 -7.46 -0.69 -19.00
N ALA A 283 -7.76 -1.41 -17.90
CA ALA A 283 -8.39 -0.81 -16.73
C ALA A 283 -7.49 0.24 -16.08
N GLY A 284 -6.18 -0.03 -15.97
CA GLY A 284 -5.20 0.92 -15.42
C GLY A 284 -5.14 2.23 -16.22
N ILE A 285 -5.12 2.17 -17.56
CA ILE A 285 -5.18 3.36 -18.42
C ILE A 285 -6.44 4.18 -18.13
N GLU A 286 -7.59 3.52 -18.01
CA GLU A 286 -8.86 4.18 -17.71
C GLU A 286 -8.86 4.85 -16.33
N VAL A 287 -8.20 4.25 -15.31
CA VAL A 287 -8.04 4.89 -14.00
C VAL A 287 -7.37 6.25 -14.12
N PHE A 288 -6.18 6.31 -14.74
CA PHE A 288 -5.43 7.57 -14.85
C PHE A 288 -6.20 8.61 -15.69
N LYS A 289 -6.94 8.18 -16.71
CA LYS A 289 -7.84 9.06 -17.46
C LYS A 289 -8.94 9.64 -16.56
N MET A 290 -9.58 8.82 -15.71
CA MET A 290 -10.60 9.28 -14.76
C MET A 290 -10.03 10.30 -13.76
N LEU A 291 -8.81 10.08 -13.28
CA LEU A 291 -8.14 10.98 -12.34
C LEU A 291 -7.68 12.30 -12.98
N ASP A 292 -7.43 12.31 -14.29
CA ASP A 292 -7.16 13.54 -15.05
C ASP A 292 -8.46 14.33 -15.33
N GLU A 293 -9.61 13.63 -15.44
CA GLU A 293 -10.93 14.25 -15.73
C GLU A 293 -11.53 14.93 -14.50
N SER A 294 -11.32 14.42 -13.27
CA SER A 294 -12.02 14.90 -12.07
C SER A 294 -11.33 14.51 -10.77
N ASP A 295 -11.31 15.44 -9.82
CA ASP A 295 -10.86 15.22 -8.44
C ASP A 295 -12.01 14.76 -7.50
N GLU A 296 -13.22 14.48 -8.01
CA GLU A 296 -14.41 14.17 -7.20
C GLU A 296 -14.20 12.96 -6.28
N LEU A 297 -13.57 11.89 -6.77
CA LEU A 297 -13.35 10.69 -5.96
C LEU A 297 -12.40 10.97 -4.78
N HIS A 298 -11.35 11.74 -5.03
CA HIS A 298 -10.41 12.15 -3.98
C HIS A 298 -11.09 13.08 -2.96
N THR A 299 -11.84 14.08 -3.42
CA THR A 299 -12.58 15.01 -2.55
C THR A 299 -13.54 14.24 -1.62
N ARG A 300 -14.34 13.35 -2.19
CA ARG A 300 -15.28 12.50 -1.42
C ARG A 300 -14.55 11.56 -0.43
N LEU A 301 -13.40 11.01 -0.82
CA LEU A 301 -12.57 10.23 0.09
C LEU A 301 -12.16 11.05 1.31
N MET A 302 -11.62 12.24 1.09
CA MET A 302 -11.10 13.09 2.18
C MET A 302 -12.22 13.65 3.06
N GLU A 303 -13.40 13.95 2.51
CA GLU A 303 -14.62 14.28 3.27
C GLU A 303 -15.02 13.11 4.18
N ASN A 304 -15.04 11.89 3.67
CA ASN A 304 -15.34 10.68 4.43
C ASN A 304 -14.30 10.43 5.56
N VAL A 305 -13.03 10.64 5.27
CA VAL A 305 -11.95 10.52 6.26
C VAL A 305 -12.13 11.51 7.39
N THR A 306 -12.31 12.79 7.06
CA THR A 306 -12.50 13.86 8.05
C THR A 306 -13.73 13.59 8.89
N TYR A 307 -14.86 13.29 8.26
CA TYR A 307 -16.12 13.00 8.96
C TYR A 307 -15.98 11.82 9.95
N PHE A 308 -15.44 10.70 9.48
CA PHE A 308 -15.26 9.50 10.32
C PHE A 308 -14.34 9.78 11.49
N ARG A 309 -13.16 10.33 11.24
CA ARG A 309 -12.15 10.62 12.25
C ARG A 309 -12.68 11.56 13.33
N ASP A 310 -13.32 12.67 12.94
CA ASP A 310 -13.81 13.68 13.88
C ASP A 310 -14.89 13.08 14.81
N LYS A 311 -15.79 12.27 14.25
CA LYS A 311 -16.85 11.58 15.03
C LYS A 311 -16.27 10.54 15.98
N MET A 312 -15.25 9.79 15.56
CA MET A 312 -14.63 8.78 16.40
C MET A 312 -13.80 9.41 17.55
N LEU A 313 -13.08 10.50 17.27
CA LEU A 313 -12.37 11.28 18.30
C LEU A 313 -13.37 11.89 19.31
N ALA A 314 -14.48 12.47 18.83
CA ALA A 314 -15.54 13.00 19.68
C ALA A 314 -16.22 11.92 20.55
N ALA A 315 -16.25 10.67 20.09
CA ALA A 315 -16.73 9.52 20.85
C ALA A 315 -15.74 9.02 21.91
N GLY A 316 -14.50 9.52 21.93
CA GLY A 316 -13.48 9.18 22.92
C GLY A 316 -12.50 8.06 22.50
N PHE A 317 -12.50 7.66 21.23
CA PHE A 317 -11.52 6.70 20.73
C PHE A 317 -10.14 7.35 20.57
N ASP A 318 -9.09 6.60 20.91
CA ASP A 318 -7.72 6.98 20.61
C ASP A 318 -7.40 6.60 19.15
N ILE A 319 -7.17 7.61 18.30
CA ILE A 319 -6.84 7.46 16.89
C ILE A 319 -5.50 8.14 16.63
N LYS A 320 -4.56 7.41 16.03
CA LYS A 320 -3.29 8.02 15.62
C LYS A 320 -3.52 9.17 14.64
N PRO A 321 -2.81 10.30 14.80
CA PRO A 321 -2.89 11.41 13.84
C PRO A 321 -2.50 10.94 12.43
N THR A 322 -3.33 11.30 11.45
CA THR A 322 -3.10 10.94 10.05
C THR A 322 -3.70 11.97 9.10
N GLN A 323 -3.09 12.11 7.92
CA GLN A 323 -3.65 12.84 6.77
C GLN A 323 -4.07 11.86 5.64
N SER A 324 -4.00 10.54 5.91
CA SER A 324 -4.34 9.50 4.94
C SER A 324 -5.73 8.92 5.19
N ALA A 325 -6.17 8.02 4.31
CA ALA A 325 -7.44 7.31 4.44
C ALA A 325 -7.41 6.12 5.41
N ILE A 326 -6.31 5.96 6.17
CA ILE A 326 -6.13 4.91 7.16
C ILE A 326 -6.38 5.51 8.54
N CYS A 327 -7.37 4.97 9.27
CA CYS A 327 -7.64 5.34 10.66
C CYS A 327 -7.28 4.17 11.58
N ALA A 328 -6.18 4.31 12.32
CA ALA A 328 -5.75 3.32 13.32
C ALA A 328 -6.41 3.61 14.66
N VAL A 329 -7.46 2.86 15.01
CA VAL A 329 -8.15 2.94 16.31
C VAL A 329 -7.37 2.08 17.30
N MET A 330 -6.68 2.70 18.25
CA MET A 330 -5.75 2.04 19.15
C MET A 330 -6.48 1.26 20.24
N LEU A 331 -6.10 0.00 20.42
CA LEU A 331 -6.62 -0.90 21.45
C LEU A 331 -5.51 -1.48 22.34
N TYR A 332 -4.26 -1.41 21.87
CA TYR A 332 -3.03 -1.80 22.56
C TYR A 332 -2.92 -3.30 22.84
N ASP A 333 -4.00 -3.97 23.28
CA ASP A 333 -4.05 -5.40 23.62
C ASP A 333 -4.48 -6.26 22.42
N ALA A 334 -3.75 -7.35 22.18
CA ALA A 334 -3.98 -8.24 21.03
C ALA A 334 -5.30 -9.01 21.13
N LYS A 335 -5.67 -9.49 22.33
CA LYS A 335 -6.92 -10.23 22.54
C LYS A 335 -8.11 -9.30 22.42
N LEU A 336 -7.99 -8.08 22.96
CA LEU A 336 -9.00 -7.05 22.83
C LEU A 336 -9.26 -6.70 21.36
N SER A 337 -8.20 -6.55 20.54
CA SER A 337 -8.36 -6.22 19.11
C SER A 337 -9.05 -7.34 18.32
N GLN A 338 -8.80 -8.61 18.68
CA GLN A 338 -9.49 -9.76 18.07
C GLN A 338 -10.96 -9.82 18.49
N SER A 339 -11.25 -9.67 19.78
CA SER A 339 -12.62 -9.64 20.31
C SER A 339 -13.42 -8.47 19.74
N PHE A 340 -12.77 -7.31 19.59
CA PHE A 340 -13.37 -6.13 18.99
C PHE A 340 -13.76 -6.39 17.53
N ALA A 341 -12.83 -6.91 16.72
CA ALA A 341 -13.09 -7.22 15.31
C ALA A 341 -14.19 -8.29 15.13
N ALA A 342 -14.26 -9.28 16.04
CA ALA A 342 -15.31 -10.29 16.03
C ALA A 342 -16.69 -9.67 16.33
N GLN A 343 -16.83 -8.85 17.37
CA GLN A 343 -18.09 -8.17 17.70
C GLN A 343 -18.50 -7.17 16.63
N MET A 344 -17.54 -6.48 15.98
CA MET A 344 -17.85 -5.61 14.83
C MET A 344 -18.47 -6.41 13.67
N LEU A 345 -17.98 -7.62 13.43
CA LEU A 345 -18.58 -8.48 12.42
C LEU A 345 -20.02 -8.89 12.78
N ASP A 346 -20.30 -9.16 14.06
CA ASP A 346 -21.67 -9.43 14.56
C ASP A 346 -22.61 -8.24 14.31
N GLU A 347 -22.09 -7.01 14.43
CA GLU A 347 -22.80 -5.77 14.06
C GLU A 347 -22.89 -5.52 12.54
N GLY A 348 -22.41 -6.43 11.69
CA GLY A 348 -22.47 -6.30 10.24
C GLY A 348 -21.33 -5.49 9.61
N LEU A 349 -20.21 -5.34 10.30
CA LEU A 349 -19.07 -4.55 9.85
C LEU A 349 -17.81 -5.41 9.75
N TYR A 350 -17.17 -5.39 8.58
CA TYR A 350 -15.93 -6.10 8.35
C TYR A 350 -14.74 -5.17 8.59
N VAL A 351 -14.10 -5.33 9.73
CA VAL A 351 -12.84 -4.70 10.13
C VAL A 351 -11.84 -5.77 10.54
N THR A 352 -10.56 -5.41 10.58
CA THR A 352 -9.49 -6.34 10.96
C THR A 352 -8.69 -5.77 12.13
N GLY A 353 -8.49 -6.59 13.16
CA GLY A 353 -7.56 -6.31 14.25
C GLY A 353 -6.13 -6.63 13.81
N PHE A 354 -5.21 -5.71 14.05
CA PHE A 354 -3.78 -5.89 13.81
C PHE A 354 -3.04 -5.91 15.14
N TYR A 355 -2.19 -6.93 15.30
CA TYR A 355 -1.39 -7.19 16.49
C TYR A 355 -0.05 -7.82 16.11
N TYR A 356 0.82 -8.03 17.09
CA TYR A 356 2.14 -8.64 16.84
C TYR A 356 1.99 -9.98 16.11
N PRO A 357 2.86 -10.29 15.11
CA PRO A 357 4.06 -9.54 14.68
C PRO A 357 3.81 -8.49 13.59
N VAL A 358 2.57 -8.23 13.17
CA VAL A 358 2.25 -7.27 12.10
C VAL A 358 2.48 -5.82 12.57
N VAL A 359 2.20 -5.57 13.84
CA VAL A 359 2.51 -4.30 14.51
C VAL A 359 3.32 -4.60 15.78
N PRO A 360 4.06 -3.63 16.35
CA PRO A 360 4.84 -3.84 17.56
C PRO A 360 3.98 -4.36 18.71
N GLN A 361 4.59 -5.09 19.64
CA GLN A 361 3.92 -5.57 20.85
C GLN A 361 3.38 -4.40 21.67
N GLY A 362 2.17 -4.55 22.22
CA GLY A 362 1.49 -3.46 22.95
C GLY A 362 0.93 -2.35 22.05
N GLN A 363 0.90 -2.53 20.72
CA GLN A 363 0.42 -1.56 19.74
C GLN A 363 -0.73 -2.12 18.88
N ALA A 364 -1.52 -3.04 19.43
CA ALA A 364 -2.66 -3.61 18.72
C ALA A 364 -3.74 -2.55 18.44
N ARG A 365 -4.43 -2.71 17.30
CA ARG A 365 -5.41 -1.73 16.80
C ARG A 365 -6.44 -2.36 15.88
N ILE A 366 -7.55 -1.68 15.67
CA ILE A 366 -8.39 -1.87 14.49
C ILE A 366 -7.94 -0.87 13.43
N ARG A 367 -7.53 -1.36 12.27
CA ARG A 367 -7.21 -0.50 11.11
C ARG A 367 -8.47 -0.34 10.26
N VAL A 368 -9.03 0.87 10.25
CA VAL A 368 -10.17 1.23 9.42
C VAL A 368 -9.65 1.86 8.13
N GLN A 369 -10.11 1.34 6.99
CA GLN A 369 -9.83 1.85 5.66
C GLN A 369 -11.04 2.60 5.12
N LEU A 370 -10.90 3.90 4.93
CA LEU A 370 -11.97 4.72 4.35
C LEU A 370 -11.90 4.65 2.81
N SER A 371 -13.07 4.78 2.18
CA SER A 371 -13.21 4.73 0.73
C SER A 371 -14.14 5.83 0.25
N ALA A 372 -13.90 6.34 -0.94
CA ALA A 372 -14.83 7.20 -1.66
C ALA A 372 -16.18 6.52 -1.96
N ALA A 373 -16.21 5.18 -1.95
CA ALA A 373 -17.44 4.41 -2.12
C ALA A 373 -18.34 4.38 -0.87
N HIS A 374 -17.80 4.68 0.32
CA HIS A 374 -18.61 4.72 1.54
C HIS A 374 -19.61 5.86 1.48
N LYS A 375 -20.88 5.55 1.77
CA LYS A 375 -21.94 6.54 1.95
C LYS A 375 -21.96 7.03 3.40
N LYS A 376 -22.54 8.21 3.61
CA LYS A 376 -22.62 8.80 4.96
C LYS A 376 -23.36 7.90 5.94
N GLU A 377 -24.44 7.25 5.51
CA GLU A 377 -25.22 6.31 6.32
C GLU A 377 -24.40 5.08 6.72
N GLU A 378 -23.48 4.62 5.85
CA GLU A 378 -22.56 3.51 6.12
C GLU A 378 -21.49 3.92 7.14
N LEU A 379 -20.97 5.15 7.06
CA LEU A 379 -20.06 5.72 8.05
C LEU A 379 -20.76 5.87 9.41
N ASP A 380 -21.99 6.39 9.45
CA ASP A 380 -22.77 6.52 10.68
C ASP A 380 -23.05 5.16 11.33
N ALA A 381 -23.38 4.13 10.53
CA ALA A 381 -23.55 2.77 11.02
C ALA A 381 -22.26 2.21 11.62
N CYS A 382 -21.13 2.46 10.95
CA CYS A 382 -19.82 2.04 11.43
C CYS A 382 -19.49 2.72 12.78
N ILE A 383 -19.62 4.03 12.88
CA ILE A 383 -19.36 4.80 14.11
C ILE A 383 -20.24 4.31 15.27
N LYS A 384 -21.53 4.10 15.03
CA LYS A 384 -22.46 3.58 16.05
C LYS A 384 -22.05 2.21 16.55
N ALA A 385 -21.63 1.32 15.65
CA ALA A 385 -21.16 -0.01 16.04
C ALA A 385 -19.84 0.06 16.83
N PHE A 386 -18.88 0.91 16.40
CA PHE A 386 -17.66 1.14 17.19
C PHE A 386 -17.98 1.63 18.60
N ILE A 387 -18.88 2.58 18.77
CA ILE A 387 -19.30 3.07 20.10
C ILE A 387 -19.94 1.95 20.92
N LYS A 388 -20.86 1.17 20.33
CA LYS A 388 -21.50 0.04 21.01
C LYS A 388 -20.50 -1.01 21.48
N VAL A 389 -19.65 -1.47 20.57
CA VAL A 389 -18.62 -2.48 20.86
C VAL A 389 -17.57 -1.93 21.83
N GLY A 390 -17.18 -0.65 21.68
CA GLY A 390 -16.25 0.03 22.57
C GLY A 390 -16.75 0.08 24.01
N LYS A 391 -18.05 0.36 24.23
CA LYS A 391 -18.67 0.30 25.55
C LYS A 391 -18.75 -1.12 26.09
N ASN A 392 -19.16 -2.09 25.27
CA ASN A 392 -19.27 -3.49 25.67
C ASN A 392 -17.94 -4.08 26.15
N LEU A 393 -16.84 -3.66 25.53
CA LEU A 393 -15.49 -4.14 25.84
C LEU A 393 -14.70 -3.22 26.78
N GLY A 394 -15.33 -2.16 27.33
CA GLY A 394 -14.69 -1.25 28.29
C GLY A 394 -13.61 -0.34 27.68
N VAL A 395 -13.59 -0.19 26.35
CA VAL A 395 -12.71 0.78 25.65
C VAL A 395 -13.23 2.20 25.81
N LEU A 396 -14.53 2.36 25.82
CA LEU A 396 -15.23 3.62 26.12
C LEU A 396 -15.96 3.54 27.45
N LYS A 397 -16.07 4.68 28.14
CA LYS A 397 -16.84 4.81 29.38
C LYS A 397 -18.35 4.92 29.10
#